data_547316c56a7a5375a4d158e073afad43
#
_entry.id   547316c56a7a5375a4d158e073afad43
#
_cell.length_a   1.000
_cell.length_b   1.000
_cell.length_c   1.000
_cell.angle_alpha   90.00
_cell.angle_beta   90.00
_cell.angle_gamma   90.00
#
_symmetry.space_group_name_H-M   'P 1'
#
loop_
_entity.id
_entity.type
_entity.pdbx_description
1 polymer ?
#
loop_
_entity_poly.entity_id
_entity_poly.type
_entity_poly.pdbx_seq_one_letter_code
_entity_poly.pdbx_strand_id
1 'polypeptide(L)'
;MKILIISNHAYPAQGPRAFRTTELSEQLARMGHEVVLYTVLGKYDYAQYEKETGIQMRDIKPRFATSANDGTQRYNLFDKFMFHYFHRLLMWPQCEFHFIMDRIIKENPNMDVLITIAYPHSIHSGAARAKKKYPEIFPKTWICDCGDPFMLNPFFHSPKYMKRYEDMWCSMCDYIAVPTKESYKGYYQQYWKKIKVIPQGFDFSKTPVAEYKKNDVPTFLFMGSIYPGVRDPHSFMDYLLKFDKPYKFIMMMRTPLEERYVKESNGQIEYITGKGRKDVVWECSKADFLINVKNPSSVQTPSKLIDYGIAGRPVLDVENDFPDPTSFLKFYEGDYSGEHKIDFLDNYRIEHVAQQFLDLV
;
A
#
# COMPACT_ATOMS: atom_id res chain seq x y z
N MET A 1 7.10 -3.60 24.92
CA MET A 1 6.89 -5.01 24.47
C MET A 1 7.97 -5.38 23.47
N LYS A 2 8.22 -6.67 23.31
CA LYS A 2 9.10 -7.24 22.28
C LYS A 2 8.23 -7.71 21.10
N ILE A 3 8.44 -7.09 19.94
CA ILE A 3 7.61 -7.32 18.75
C ILE A 3 8.46 -7.91 17.64
N LEU A 4 8.07 -9.07 17.16
CA LEU A 4 8.67 -9.74 16.00
C LEU A 4 7.80 -9.48 14.77
N ILE A 5 8.36 -8.85 13.75
CA ILE A 5 7.68 -8.60 12.47
C ILE A 5 8.38 -9.41 11.38
N ILE A 6 7.59 -10.10 10.56
CA ILE A 6 8.13 -10.91 9.45
C ILE A 6 7.40 -10.55 8.18
N SER A 7 8.15 -10.06 7.20
CA SER A 7 7.64 -9.62 5.91
C SER A 7 8.65 -9.93 4.80
N ASN A 8 8.17 -10.19 3.60
CA ASN A 8 9.07 -10.38 2.46
C ASN A 8 9.79 -9.09 2.06
N HIS A 9 9.14 -7.93 2.22
CA HIS A 9 9.66 -6.64 1.80
C HIS A 9 9.52 -5.57 2.88
N ALA A 10 10.57 -4.74 3.01
CA ALA A 10 10.62 -3.54 3.82
C ALA A 10 11.56 -2.51 3.16
N TYR A 11 11.88 -1.42 3.84
CA TYR A 11 12.88 -0.44 3.38
C TYR A 11 14.18 -1.13 2.91
N PRO A 12 14.82 -0.68 1.80
CA PRO A 12 14.47 0.45 0.94
C PRO A 12 13.51 0.11 -0.20
N ALA A 13 12.91 -1.09 -0.21
CA ALA A 13 11.98 -1.49 -1.26
C ALA A 13 10.79 -0.54 -1.36
N GLN A 14 10.29 -0.37 -2.59
CA GLN A 14 9.15 0.48 -2.89
C GLN A 14 7.93 -0.38 -3.26
N GLY A 15 6.82 -0.11 -2.65
CA GLY A 15 5.57 -0.81 -2.92
C GLY A 15 4.66 -0.92 -1.69
N PRO A 16 3.38 -1.27 -1.87
CA PRO A 16 2.40 -1.21 -0.79
C PRO A 16 2.79 -2.05 0.44
N ARG A 17 3.32 -3.26 0.22
CA ARG A 17 3.73 -4.15 1.34
C ARG A 17 4.99 -3.66 2.03
N ALA A 18 5.97 -3.16 1.27
CA ALA A 18 7.18 -2.58 1.85
C ALA A 18 6.84 -1.33 2.69
N PHE A 19 5.98 -0.44 2.18
CA PHE A 19 5.50 0.71 2.95
C PHE A 19 4.76 0.28 4.22
N ARG A 20 3.85 -0.70 4.12
CA ARG A 20 3.13 -1.24 5.29
C ARG A 20 4.10 -1.73 6.36
N THR A 21 5.08 -2.54 5.97
CA THR A 21 6.07 -3.11 6.89
C THR A 21 6.94 -2.03 7.51
N THR A 22 7.49 -1.14 6.69
CA THR A 22 8.41 -0.08 7.12
C THR A 22 7.73 0.90 8.08
N GLU A 23 6.62 1.50 7.65
CA GLU A 23 5.89 2.51 8.43
C GLU A 23 5.42 1.95 9.78
N LEU A 24 4.86 0.72 9.79
CA LEU A 24 4.43 0.07 11.03
C LEU A 24 5.60 -0.21 11.96
N SER A 25 6.70 -0.79 11.44
CA SER A 25 7.87 -1.13 12.26
C SER A 25 8.50 0.10 12.88
N GLU A 26 8.69 1.18 12.09
CA GLU A 26 9.25 2.43 12.57
C GLU A 26 8.36 3.11 13.61
N GLN A 27 7.04 3.10 13.41
CA GLN A 27 6.13 3.69 14.37
C GLN A 27 6.11 2.92 15.70
N LEU A 28 6.09 1.59 15.66
CA LEU A 28 6.17 0.77 16.87
C LEU A 28 7.50 1.01 17.63
N ALA A 29 8.62 1.15 16.92
CA ALA A 29 9.90 1.49 17.54
C ALA A 29 9.87 2.91 18.16
N ARG A 30 9.29 3.92 17.47
CA ARG A 30 9.09 5.28 18.02
C ARG A 30 8.21 5.30 19.28
N MET A 31 7.26 4.37 19.39
CA MET A 31 6.43 4.19 20.58
C MET A 31 7.16 3.47 21.73
N GLY A 32 8.45 3.19 21.59
CA GLY A 32 9.31 2.61 22.64
C GLY A 32 9.25 1.09 22.73
N HIS A 33 8.79 0.40 21.69
CA HIS A 33 8.81 -1.07 21.64
C HIS A 33 10.14 -1.58 21.07
N GLU A 34 10.60 -2.73 21.53
CA GLU A 34 11.72 -3.47 20.95
C GLU A 34 11.22 -4.20 19.71
N VAL A 35 11.64 -3.75 18.51
CA VAL A 35 11.19 -4.28 17.22
C VAL A 35 12.31 -5.05 16.54
N VAL A 36 12.06 -6.33 16.26
CA VAL A 36 12.90 -7.19 15.41
C VAL A 36 12.18 -7.44 14.10
N LEU A 37 12.77 -7.00 12.99
CA LEU A 37 12.17 -7.12 11.65
C LEU A 37 12.96 -8.10 10.77
N TYR A 38 12.34 -9.22 10.44
CA TYR A 38 12.86 -10.17 9.46
C TYR A 38 12.31 -9.84 8.06
N THR A 39 13.24 -9.68 7.11
CA THR A 39 12.92 -9.41 5.71
C THR A 39 14.04 -9.92 4.80
N VAL A 40 13.91 -9.84 3.49
CA VAL A 40 14.98 -10.22 2.55
C VAL A 40 15.90 -9.02 2.33
N LEU A 41 16.99 -8.94 3.06
CA LEU A 41 17.84 -7.74 3.15
C LEU A 41 18.55 -7.37 1.84
N GLY A 42 19.05 -8.35 1.08
CA GLY A 42 19.90 -8.06 -0.09
C GLY A 42 21.31 -7.62 0.30
N LYS A 43 21.84 -6.61 -0.41
CA LYS A 43 23.18 -6.06 -0.21
C LYS A 43 23.20 -4.67 0.42
N TYR A 44 22.04 -4.11 0.71
CA TYR A 44 21.91 -2.79 1.32
C TYR A 44 22.52 -2.80 2.73
N ASP A 45 23.27 -1.74 3.08
CA ASP A 45 23.81 -1.56 4.43
C ASP A 45 22.74 -0.92 5.34
N TYR A 46 22.26 -1.70 6.31
CA TYR A 46 21.21 -1.25 7.24
C TYR A 46 21.75 -0.58 8.51
N ALA A 47 23.08 -0.49 8.72
CA ALA A 47 23.65 0.03 9.96
C ALA A 47 23.13 1.43 10.33
N GLN A 48 23.06 2.34 9.36
CA GLN A 48 22.52 3.68 9.57
C GLN A 48 21.01 3.66 9.86
N TYR A 49 20.26 2.85 9.12
CA TYR A 49 18.82 2.71 9.31
C TYR A 49 18.48 2.14 10.70
N GLU A 50 19.18 1.10 11.16
CA GLU A 50 19.02 0.54 12.51
C GLU A 50 19.32 1.58 13.60
N LYS A 51 20.38 2.36 13.41
CA LYS A 51 20.77 3.44 14.35
C LYS A 51 19.70 4.54 14.44
N GLU A 52 19.11 4.93 13.31
CA GLU A 52 18.11 6.00 13.24
C GLU A 52 16.75 5.56 13.76
N THR A 53 16.36 4.32 13.51
CA THR A 53 15.01 3.83 13.82
C THR A 53 14.92 3.01 15.10
N GLY A 54 16.04 2.44 15.57
CA GLY A 54 16.07 1.50 16.68
C GLY A 54 15.53 0.09 16.34
N ILE A 55 15.20 -0.18 15.06
CA ILE A 55 14.72 -1.48 14.59
C ILE A 55 15.93 -2.41 14.42
N GLN A 56 15.80 -3.65 14.86
CA GLN A 56 16.81 -4.67 14.58
C GLN A 56 16.46 -5.40 13.29
N MET A 57 17.22 -5.14 12.22
CA MET A 57 17.03 -5.78 10.92
C MET A 57 17.67 -7.17 10.88
N ARG A 58 16.92 -8.16 10.41
CA ARG A 58 17.39 -9.56 10.29
C ARG A 58 17.04 -10.14 8.93
N ASP A 59 17.97 -10.91 8.37
CA ASP A 59 17.77 -11.52 7.06
C ASP A 59 17.00 -12.85 7.14
N ILE A 60 15.93 -12.95 6.38
CA ILE A 60 15.18 -14.21 6.19
C ILE A 60 16.08 -15.30 5.58
N LYS A 61 17.11 -14.92 4.78
CA LYS A 61 18.05 -15.83 4.10
C LYS A 61 17.34 -16.92 3.28
N PRO A 62 16.49 -16.54 2.31
CA PRO A 62 15.87 -17.52 1.44
C PRO A 62 16.94 -18.21 0.58
N ARG A 63 16.72 -19.51 0.29
CA ARG A 63 17.62 -20.32 -0.56
C ARG A 63 17.30 -20.17 -2.02
N PHE A 64 16.01 -20.02 -2.33
CA PHE A 64 15.52 -19.90 -3.70
C PHE A 64 15.49 -18.44 -4.16
N ALA A 65 15.30 -18.28 -5.46
CA ALA A 65 15.25 -16.97 -6.06
C ALA A 65 14.14 -16.10 -5.46
N THR A 66 14.53 -14.95 -4.97
CA THR A 66 13.58 -13.95 -4.51
C THR A 66 14.16 -12.56 -4.76
N SER A 67 13.28 -11.57 -4.84
CA SER A 67 13.67 -10.17 -4.90
C SER A 67 13.98 -9.68 -3.49
N ALA A 68 15.17 -9.14 -3.29
CA ALA A 68 15.56 -8.48 -2.05
C ALA A 68 15.03 -7.04 -1.99
N ASN A 69 15.08 -6.41 -0.82
CA ASN A 69 14.61 -5.05 -0.59
C ASN A 69 15.32 -4.00 -1.44
N ASP A 70 16.59 -4.21 -1.74
CA ASP A 70 17.42 -3.33 -2.58
C ASP A 70 17.23 -3.55 -4.10
N GLY A 71 16.26 -4.38 -4.48
CA GLY A 71 15.99 -4.75 -5.87
C GLY A 71 16.94 -5.82 -6.43
N THR A 72 17.93 -6.31 -5.65
CA THR A 72 18.78 -7.40 -6.08
C THR A 72 17.94 -8.65 -6.35
N GLN A 73 18.02 -9.15 -7.57
CA GLN A 73 17.34 -10.37 -7.99
C GLN A 73 18.35 -11.51 -8.13
N ARG A 74 17.99 -12.67 -7.59
CA ARG A 74 18.76 -13.91 -7.73
C ARG A 74 17.92 -14.90 -8.53
N TYR A 75 18.07 -14.87 -9.86
CA TYR A 75 17.39 -15.82 -10.75
C TYR A 75 18.43 -16.54 -11.60
N ASN A 76 18.43 -17.87 -11.53
CA ASN A 76 19.15 -18.71 -12.47
C ASN A 76 18.15 -19.38 -13.47
N LEU A 77 18.65 -20.16 -14.43
CA LEU A 77 17.78 -20.83 -15.41
C LEU A 77 16.81 -21.83 -14.76
N PHE A 78 17.25 -22.52 -13.71
CA PHE A 78 16.43 -23.45 -12.95
C PHE A 78 15.29 -22.72 -12.26
N ASP A 79 15.57 -21.56 -11.63
CA ASP A 79 14.56 -20.73 -10.99
C ASP A 79 13.49 -20.23 -11.97
N LYS A 80 13.89 -19.83 -13.17
CA LYS A 80 12.96 -19.41 -14.24
C LYS A 80 12.04 -20.58 -14.67
N PHE A 81 12.61 -21.78 -14.83
CA PHE A 81 11.84 -22.99 -15.13
C PHE A 81 10.85 -23.31 -14.01
N MET A 82 11.32 -23.37 -12.77
CA MET A 82 10.49 -23.65 -11.59
C MET A 82 9.39 -22.59 -11.41
N PHE A 83 9.70 -21.32 -11.63
CA PHE A 83 8.71 -20.24 -11.58
C PHE A 83 7.63 -20.44 -12.63
N HIS A 84 8.00 -20.73 -13.87
CA HIS A 84 7.05 -20.89 -14.96
C HIS A 84 6.03 -22.02 -14.68
N TYR A 85 6.49 -23.17 -14.18
CA TYR A 85 5.63 -24.35 -13.99
C TYR A 85 5.01 -24.46 -12.58
N PHE A 86 5.69 -24.01 -11.55
CA PHE A 86 5.33 -24.28 -10.16
C PHE A 86 4.93 -23.06 -9.33
N HIS A 87 5.03 -21.84 -9.89
CA HIS A 87 4.64 -20.64 -9.16
C HIS A 87 3.20 -20.73 -8.62
N ARG A 88 2.25 -21.10 -9.47
CA ARG A 88 0.84 -21.22 -9.07
C ARG A 88 0.54 -22.48 -8.24
N LEU A 89 1.23 -23.56 -8.53
CA LEU A 89 0.98 -24.84 -7.84
C LEU A 89 1.59 -24.89 -6.45
N LEU A 90 2.79 -24.36 -6.27
CA LEU A 90 3.56 -24.47 -5.03
C LEU A 90 3.85 -23.12 -4.36
N MET A 91 3.39 -22.01 -4.91
CA MET A 91 3.83 -20.65 -4.55
C MET A 91 5.35 -20.51 -4.64
N TRP A 92 5.96 -21.11 -5.67
CA TRP A 92 7.41 -21.03 -5.88
C TRP A 92 7.82 -19.59 -6.23
N PRO A 93 8.94 -19.07 -5.70
CA PRO A 93 9.86 -19.67 -4.71
C PRO A 93 9.44 -19.47 -3.24
N GLN A 94 8.38 -18.70 -2.98
CA GLN A 94 8.01 -18.26 -1.64
C GLN A 94 7.50 -19.41 -0.74
N CYS A 95 7.26 -20.59 -1.28
CA CYS A 95 6.89 -21.78 -0.47
C CYS A 95 7.94 -22.13 0.60
N GLU A 96 9.20 -21.73 0.41
CA GLU A 96 10.25 -21.96 1.41
C GLU A 96 10.04 -21.21 2.74
N PHE A 97 9.33 -20.08 2.73
CA PHE A 97 9.00 -19.35 3.96
C PHE A 97 8.23 -20.22 4.94
N HIS A 98 7.44 -21.18 4.45
CA HIS A 98 6.77 -22.18 5.28
C HIS A 98 7.74 -22.96 6.19
N PHE A 99 8.97 -23.18 5.77
CA PHE A 99 9.98 -23.93 6.52
C PHE A 99 10.95 -23.03 7.28
N ILE A 100 11.25 -21.85 6.75
CA ILE A 100 12.19 -20.88 7.36
C ILE A 100 11.66 -20.38 8.71
N MET A 101 10.34 -20.30 8.89
CA MET A 101 9.71 -19.82 10.12
C MET A 101 10.14 -20.61 11.38
N ASP A 102 10.44 -21.90 11.27
CA ASP A 102 10.95 -22.71 12.38
C ASP A 102 12.25 -22.13 12.96
N ARG A 103 13.15 -21.70 12.07
CA ARG A 103 14.42 -21.07 12.47
C ARG A 103 14.19 -19.72 13.12
N ILE A 104 13.38 -18.86 12.51
CA ILE A 104 13.11 -17.50 13.00
C ILE A 104 12.50 -17.55 14.41
N ILE A 105 11.52 -18.42 14.65
CA ILE A 105 10.91 -18.57 15.99
C ILE A 105 11.92 -19.03 17.03
N LYS A 106 12.80 -19.98 16.69
CA LYS A 106 13.85 -20.44 17.60
C LYS A 106 14.90 -19.36 17.92
N GLU A 107 15.24 -18.53 16.95
CA GLU A 107 16.18 -17.41 17.11
C GLU A 107 15.59 -16.29 17.99
N ASN A 108 14.25 -16.24 18.15
CA ASN A 108 13.54 -15.18 18.86
C ASN A 108 12.56 -15.74 19.91
N PRO A 109 13.08 -16.43 20.95
CA PRO A 109 12.25 -16.86 22.07
C PRO A 109 11.79 -15.64 22.90
N ASN A 110 10.66 -15.76 23.58
CA ASN A 110 10.13 -14.74 24.50
C ASN A 110 9.73 -13.40 23.85
N MET A 111 9.29 -13.42 22.59
CA MET A 111 8.62 -12.28 21.98
C MET A 111 7.17 -12.20 22.49
N ASP A 112 6.70 -10.97 22.74
CA ASP A 112 5.33 -10.76 23.19
C ASP A 112 4.35 -10.88 22.01
N VAL A 113 4.70 -10.29 20.87
CA VAL A 113 3.84 -10.20 19.69
C VAL A 113 4.58 -10.66 18.44
N LEU A 114 3.88 -11.44 17.60
CA LEU A 114 4.28 -11.74 16.24
C LEU A 114 3.31 -11.05 15.27
N ILE A 115 3.85 -10.26 14.35
CA ILE A 115 3.11 -9.73 13.21
C ILE A 115 3.70 -10.34 11.94
N THR A 116 2.92 -11.16 11.24
CA THR A 116 3.31 -11.71 9.94
C THR A 116 2.59 -10.96 8.85
N ILE A 117 3.32 -10.46 7.82
CA ILE A 117 2.77 -9.60 6.77
C ILE A 117 2.81 -10.32 5.42
N ALA A 118 1.66 -10.63 4.86
CA ALA A 118 1.53 -11.17 3.50
C ALA A 118 1.46 -10.03 2.46
N TYR A 119 1.83 -10.21 1.21
CA TYR A 119 2.21 -11.40 0.51
C TYR A 119 3.70 -11.72 0.70
N PRO A 120 4.18 -12.96 0.73
CA PRO A 120 3.49 -14.22 0.44
C PRO A 120 2.80 -14.84 1.67
N HIS A 121 1.67 -15.54 1.45
CA HIS A 121 0.90 -16.18 2.53
C HIS A 121 1.60 -17.41 3.15
N SER A 122 2.67 -17.90 2.51
CA SER A 122 3.53 -18.94 3.07
C SER A 122 4.22 -18.52 4.38
N ILE A 123 4.38 -17.22 4.64
CA ILE A 123 4.84 -16.69 5.94
C ILE A 123 3.83 -17.07 7.03
N HIS A 124 2.53 -16.87 6.80
CA HIS A 124 1.49 -17.23 7.78
C HIS A 124 1.43 -18.75 8.00
N SER A 125 1.44 -19.54 6.92
CA SER A 125 1.40 -21.00 7.06
C SER A 125 2.66 -21.56 7.74
N GLY A 126 3.81 -20.92 7.56
CA GLY A 126 5.04 -21.22 8.26
C GLY A 126 4.96 -20.89 9.76
N ALA A 127 4.38 -19.73 10.11
CA ALA A 127 4.15 -19.35 11.50
C ALA A 127 3.20 -20.34 12.20
N ALA A 128 2.11 -20.77 11.54
CA ALA A 128 1.19 -21.78 12.08
C ALA A 128 1.92 -23.12 12.34
N ARG A 129 2.75 -23.54 11.40
CA ARG A 129 3.59 -24.75 11.57
C ARG A 129 4.55 -24.60 12.75
N ALA A 130 5.22 -23.45 12.87
CA ALA A 130 6.14 -23.18 13.98
C ALA A 130 5.40 -23.11 15.33
N LYS A 131 4.21 -22.48 15.40
CA LYS A 131 3.36 -22.46 16.60
C LYS A 131 3.00 -23.86 17.08
N LYS A 132 2.65 -24.76 16.14
CA LYS A 132 2.34 -26.16 16.47
C LYS A 132 3.56 -26.93 16.97
N LYS A 133 4.75 -26.61 16.45
CA LYS A 133 5.98 -27.36 16.74
C LYS A 133 6.73 -26.84 17.97
N TYR A 134 6.62 -25.55 18.28
CA TYR A 134 7.34 -24.88 19.36
C TYR A 134 6.40 -23.97 20.17
N PRO A 135 5.29 -24.49 20.72
CA PRO A 135 4.26 -23.67 21.37
C PRO A 135 4.80 -22.90 22.59
N GLU A 136 5.80 -23.45 23.31
CA GLU A 136 6.37 -22.86 24.52
C GLU A 136 7.23 -21.63 24.32
N ILE A 137 7.78 -21.45 23.08
CA ILE A 137 8.61 -20.29 22.72
C ILE A 137 7.94 -19.40 21.70
N PHE A 138 6.73 -19.77 21.24
CA PHE A 138 5.98 -18.99 20.27
C PHE A 138 5.43 -17.71 20.93
N PRO A 139 5.42 -16.55 20.22
CA PRO A 139 4.88 -15.29 20.76
C PRO A 139 3.44 -15.42 21.27
N LYS A 140 3.11 -14.69 22.35
CA LYS A 140 1.81 -14.79 23.03
C LYS A 140 0.64 -14.40 22.13
N THR A 141 0.79 -13.30 21.37
CA THR A 141 -0.20 -12.83 20.42
C THR A 141 0.36 -12.91 19.02
N TRP A 142 -0.40 -13.47 18.09
CA TRP A 142 -0.03 -13.55 16.69
C TRP A 142 -1.08 -12.90 15.79
N ILE A 143 -0.69 -11.85 15.07
CA ILE A 143 -1.49 -11.09 14.12
C ILE A 143 -1.02 -11.39 12.69
N CYS A 144 -1.94 -11.84 11.85
CA CYS A 144 -1.71 -12.02 10.41
C CYS A 144 -2.16 -10.77 9.68
N ASP A 145 -1.24 -9.97 9.14
CA ASP A 145 -1.57 -8.78 8.33
C ASP A 145 -1.67 -9.16 6.85
N CYS A 146 -2.85 -9.04 6.29
CA CYS A 146 -3.22 -9.51 4.96
C CYS A 146 -3.76 -8.38 4.11
N GLY A 147 -2.94 -7.83 3.21
CA GLY A 147 -3.39 -6.81 2.27
C GLY A 147 -4.36 -7.32 1.21
N ASP A 148 -4.14 -8.58 0.81
CA ASP A 148 -4.97 -9.30 -0.16
C ASP A 148 -5.37 -10.66 0.41
N PRO A 149 -6.57 -11.15 0.13
CA PRO A 149 -6.98 -12.48 0.56
C PRO A 149 -6.22 -13.58 -0.20
N PHE A 150 -6.17 -14.78 0.34
CA PHE A 150 -5.48 -15.90 -0.27
C PHE A 150 -6.40 -16.74 -1.15
N MET A 151 -7.28 -17.56 -0.55
CA MET A 151 -8.09 -18.52 -1.30
C MET A 151 -9.26 -17.89 -2.07
N LEU A 152 -9.89 -16.88 -1.49
CA LEU A 152 -11.02 -16.17 -2.11
C LEU A 152 -10.60 -14.83 -2.75
N ASN A 153 -9.36 -14.78 -3.25
CA ASN A 153 -8.87 -13.62 -4.00
C ASN A 153 -9.61 -13.54 -5.35
N PRO A 154 -10.27 -12.41 -5.66
CA PRO A 154 -11.03 -12.26 -6.90
C PRO A 154 -10.17 -12.22 -8.17
N PHE A 155 -8.87 -11.89 -8.04
CA PHE A 155 -7.95 -11.72 -9.16
C PHE A 155 -7.02 -12.92 -9.36
N PHE A 156 -6.70 -13.67 -8.30
CA PHE A 156 -5.76 -14.78 -8.33
C PHE A 156 -6.38 -16.05 -7.73
N HIS A 157 -6.56 -17.06 -8.55
CA HIS A 157 -7.11 -18.35 -8.10
C HIS A 157 -5.99 -19.31 -7.71
N SER A 158 -5.92 -19.61 -6.42
CA SER A 158 -5.04 -20.64 -5.89
C SER A 158 -5.66 -22.04 -6.05
N PRO A 159 -4.85 -23.12 -6.22
CA PRO A 159 -5.37 -24.49 -6.25
C PRO A 159 -6.17 -24.83 -4.99
N LYS A 160 -7.27 -25.59 -5.14
CA LYS A 160 -8.19 -25.89 -4.02
C LYS A 160 -7.50 -26.53 -2.81
N TYR A 161 -6.46 -27.34 -3.02
CA TYR A 161 -5.73 -27.98 -1.93
C TYR A 161 -4.99 -26.98 -1.03
N MET A 162 -4.71 -25.76 -1.50
CA MET A 162 -4.07 -24.72 -0.69
C MET A 162 -4.97 -24.17 0.41
N LYS A 163 -6.28 -24.42 0.33
CA LYS A 163 -7.21 -24.10 1.40
C LYS A 163 -6.77 -24.64 2.76
N ARG A 164 -6.18 -25.83 2.79
CA ARG A 164 -5.65 -26.42 4.04
C ARG A 164 -4.59 -25.53 4.73
N TYR A 165 -3.79 -24.79 3.96
CA TYR A 165 -2.81 -23.87 4.52
C TYR A 165 -3.47 -22.61 5.05
N GLU A 166 -4.48 -22.09 4.34
CA GLU A 166 -5.28 -20.96 4.86
C GLU A 166 -6.02 -21.35 6.13
N ASP A 167 -6.72 -22.49 6.12
CA ASP A 167 -7.42 -23.00 7.31
C ASP A 167 -6.47 -23.20 8.50
N MET A 168 -5.25 -23.66 8.26
CA MET A 168 -4.26 -23.88 9.32
C MET A 168 -3.88 -22.55 9.98
N TRP A 169 -3.49 -21.52 9.23
CA TRP A 169 -3.07 -20.28 9.87
C TRP A 169 -4.24 -19.43 10.37
N CYS A 170 -5.38 -19.40 9.66
CA CYS A 170 -6.59 -18.71 10.11
C CYS A 170 -7.12 -19.27 11.44
N SER A 171 -7.03 -20.61 11.63
CA SER A 171 -7.47 -21.23 12.88
C SER A 171 -6.53 -20.94 14.05
N MET A 172 -5.22 -20.81 13.81
CA MET A 172 -4.18 -20.73 14.85
C MET A 172 -3.76 -19.30 15.20
N CYS A 173 -3.92 -18.31 14.30
CA CYS A 173 -3.65 -16.92 14.64
C CYS A 173 -4.71 -16.38 15.60
N ASP A 174 -4.37 -15.32 16.33
CA ASP A 174 -5.31 -14.63 17.21
C ASP A 174 -6.17 -13.64 16.43
N TYR A 175 -5.54 -12.88 15.52
CA TYR A 175 -6.22 -11.89 14.69
C TYR A 175 -5.74 -11.93 13.23
N ILE A 176 -6.64 -11.50 12.33
CA ILE A 176 -6.37 -11.29 10.90
C ILE A 176 -6.63 -9.81 10.62
N ALA A 177 -5.58 -9.02 10.44
CA ALA A 177 -5.68 -7.62 10.06
C ALA A 177 -5.89 -7.50 8.54
N VAL A 178 -6.88 -6.73 8.12
CA VAL A 178 -7.22 -6.49 6.71
C VAL A 178 -7.43 -4.99 6.46
N PRO A 179 -7.13 -4.46 5.26
CA PRO A 179 -7.13 -3.01 5.04
C PRO A 179 -8.51 -2.37 4.93
N THR A 180 -9.54 -3.12 4.54
CA THR A 180 -10.89 -2.58 4.30
C THR A 180 -11.98 -3.52 4.83
N LYS A 181 -13.18 -2.97 5.03
CA LYS A 181 -14.35 -3.78 5.43
C LYS A 181 -14.69 -4.84 4.38
N GLU A 182 -14.60 -4.51 3.10
CA GLU A 182 -14.91 -5.41 1.99
C GLU A 182 -14.01 -6.65 1.97
N SER A 183 -12.82 -6.55 2.55
CA SER A 183 -11.86 -7.65 2.66
C SER A 183 -12.40 -8.87 3.43
N TYR A 184 -13.46 -8.71 4.26
CA TYR A 184 -14.16 -9.85 4.88
C TYR A 184 -14.60 -10.89 3.87
N LYS A 185 -15.04 -10.48 2.68
CA LYS A 185 -15.51 -11.36 1.61
C LYS A 185 -14.40 -12.26 1.05
N GLY A 186 -13.16 -11.90 1.31
CA GLY A 186 -11.98 -12.68 0.93
C GLY A 186 -11.65 -13.85 1.87
N TYR A 187 -12.45 -14.06 2.91
CA TYR A 187 -12.26 -15.12 3.92
C TYR A 187 -13.52 -15.93 4.17
N TYR A 188 -13.35 -17.20 4.53
CA TYR A 188 -14.46 -18.05 4.93
C TYR A 188 -15.10 -17.55 6.23
N GLN A 189 -16.42 -17.61 6.30
CA GLN A 189 -17.23 -17.02 7.38
C GLN A 189 -16.81 -17.48 8.79
N GLN A 190 -16.31 -18.70 8.93
CA GLN A 190 -15.82 -19.26 10.20
C GLN A 190 -14.66 -18.45 10.82
N TYR A 191 -13.92 -17.65 10.03
CA TYR A 191 -12.78 -16.84 10.47
C TYR A 191 -13.13 -15.35 10.71
N TRP A 192 -14.34 -14.90 10.35
CA TRP A 192 -14.73 -13.50 10.41
C TRP A 192 -14.59 -12.86 11.80
N LYS A 193 -14.81 -13.64 12.89
CA LYS A 193 -14.65 -13.15 14.26
C LYS A 193 -13.20 -12.69 14.57
N LYS A 194 -12.22 -13.24 13.89
CA LYS A 194 -10.79 -12.88 14.04
C LYS A 194 -10.39 -11.69 13.19
N ILE A 195 -11.20 -11.30 12.20
CA ILE A 195 -10.86 -10.23 11.27
C ILE A 195 -11.00 -8.87 11.96
N LYS A 196 -9.95 -8.07 11.85
CA LYS A 196 -9.89 -6.67 12.27
C LYS A 196 -9.56 -5.79 11.07
N VAL A 197 -10.34 -4.75 10.87
CA VAL A 197 -10.09 -3.79 9.79
C VAL A 197 -9.09 -2.78 10.30
N ILE A 198 -7.85 -2.86 9.80
CA ILE A 198 -6.76 -1.94 10.11
C ILE A 198 -6.19 -1.42 8.80
N PRO A 199 -6.45 -0.15 8.45
CA PRO A 199 -6.07 0.39 7.15
C PRO A 199 -4.55 0.49 6.96
N GLN A 200 -4.12 0.81 5.75
CA GLN A 200 -2.74 1.15 5.47
C GLN A 200 -2.35 2.42 6.22
N GLY A 201 -1.32 2.35 7.07
CA GLY A 201 -0.78 3.52 7.76
C GLY A 201 0.22 4.28 6.88
N PHE A 202 0.27 5.60 7.08
CA PHE A 202 1.25 6.47 6.44
C PHE A 202 1.80 7.47 7.46
N ASP A 203 3.10 7.68 7.44
CA ASP A 203 3.76 8.74 8.21
C ASP A 203 3.62 10.07 7.44
N PHE A 204 2.65 10.88 7.84
CA PHE A 204 2.41 12.16 7.19
C PHE A 204 3.56 13.15 7.39
N SER A 205 4.30 13.03 8.49
CA SER A 205 5.46 13.91 8.76
C SER A 205 6.61 13.72 7.76
N LYS A 206 6.68 12.53 7.14
CA LYS A 206 7.67 12.22 6.09
C LYS A 206 7.24 12.64 4.69
N THR A 207 6.04 13.19 4.54
CA THR A 207 5.50 13.62 3.25
C THR A 207 5.49 15.16 3.23
N PRO A 208 6.45 15.81 2.57
CA PRO A 208 6.52 17.26 2.52
C PRO A 208 5.33 17.83 1.76
N VAL A 209 4.82 18.95 2.24
CA VAL A 209 3.80 19.78 1.58
C VAL A 209 4.32 21.20 1.46
N ALA A 210 4.01 21.86 0.34
CA ALA A 210 4.38 23.26 0.14
C ALA A 210 3.43 24.17 0.94
N GLU A 211 3.93 25.32 1.36
CA GLU A 211 3.06 26.41 1.77
C GLU A 211 2.29 26.89 0.53
N TYR A 212 0.96 26.80 0.59
CA TYR A 212 0.14 27.18 -0.54
C TYR A 212 0.18 28.70 -0.79
N LYS A 213 0.36 29.06 -2.06
CA LYS A 213 0.19 30.42 -2.58
C LYS A 213 -0.72 30.34 -3.79
N LYS A 214 -1.74 31.22 -3.84
CA LYS A 214 -2.64 31.30 -4.99
C LYS A 214 -1.85 31.49 -6.27
N ASN A 215 -2.15 30.69 -7.30
CA ASN A 215 -1.49 30.80 -8.58
C ASN A 215 -2.08 31.98 -9.39
N ASP A 216 -1.24 32.64 -10.20
CA ASP A 216 -1.67 33.72 -11.09
C ASP A 216 -2.67 33.24 -12.16
N VAL A 217 -2.50 32.01 -12.61
CA VAL A 217 -3.41 31.29 -13.48
C VAL A 217 -3.97 30.10 -12.72
N PRO A 218 -5.30 29.91 -12.70
CA PRO A 218 -5.89 28.78 -11.99
C PRO A 218 -5.24 27.46 -12.38
N THR A 219 -4.57 26.84 -11.39
CA THR A 219 -3.75 25.63 -11.58
C THR A 219 -4.39 24.46 -10.84
N PHE A 220 -4.70 23.41 -11.55
CA PHE A 220 -5.28 22.21 -10.96
C PHE A 220 -4.57 20.96 -11.43
N LEU A 221 -4.68 19.89 -10.62
CA LEU A 221 -3.84 18.72 -10.80
C LEU A 221 -4.66 17.42 -10.67
N PHE A 222 -4.40 16.49 -11.57
CA PHE A 222 -4.84 15.10 -11.48
C PHE A 222 -3.65 14.18 -11.26
N MET A 223 -3.75 13.23 -10.31
CA MET A 223 -2.76 12.17 -10.19
C MET A 223 -3.39 10.79 -10.36
N GLY A 224 -2.66 9.88 -10.98
CA GLY A 224 -3.04 8.48 -11.08
C GLY A 224 -2.95 7.92 -12.49
N SER A 225 -3.60 6.76 -12.70
CA SER A 225 -3.69 6.11 -14.02
C SER A 225 -5.06 6.33 -14.62
N ILE A 226 -5.10 6.49 -15.92
CA ILE A 226 -6.34 6.49 -16.72
C ILE A 226 -6.74 5.04 -16.96
N TYR A 227 -8.02 4.75 -16.73
CA TYR A 227 -8.64 3.46 -17.03
C TYR A 227 -9.90 3.76 -17.87
N PRO A 228 -9.86 3.57 -19.19
CA PRO A 228 -10.96 3.88 -20.08
C PRO A 228 -12.28 3.26 -19.61
N GLY A 229 -13.35 4.08 -19.58
CA GLY A 229 -14.67 3.67 -19.11
C GLY A 229 -14.85 3.46 -17.61
N VAL A 230 -13.76 3.56 -16.80
CA VAL A 230 -13.81 3.38 -15.34
C VAL A 230 -13.34 4.64 -14.61
N ARG A 231 -12.17 5.15 -14.96
CA ARG A 231 -11.59 6.39 -14.45
C ARG A 231 -10.97 7.12 -15.63
N ASP A 232 -11.80 7.85 -16.31
CA ASP A 232 -11.50 8.39 -17.63
C ASP A 232 -11.73 9.92 -17.68
N PRO A 233 -10.66 10.74 -17.63
CA PRO A 233 -10.79 12.19 -17.69
C PRO A 233 -10.91 12.75 -19.11
N HIS A 234 -11.01 11.93 -20.16
CA HIS A 234 -10.97 12.43 -21.55
C HIS A 234 -12.08 13.42 -21.85
N SER A 235 -13.34 13.18 -21.43
CA SER A 235 -14.44 14.13 -21.64
C SER A 235 -14.19 15.47 -20.96
N PHE A 236 -13.59 15.46 -19.76
CA PHE A 236 -13.18 16.68 -19.07
C PHE A 236 -12.05 17.40 -19.84
N MET A 237 -11.05 16.68 -20.32
CA MET A 237 -9.97 17.27 -21.13
C MET A 237 -10.49 17.83 -22.46
N ASP A 238 -11.40 17.13 -23.15
CA ASP A 238 -12.05 17.63 -24.39
C ASP A 238 -12.86 18.90 -24.13
N TYR A 239 -13.45 19.05 -22.94
CA TYR A 239 -14.06 20.30 -22.51
C TYR A 239 -13.00 21.40 -22.33
N LEU A 240 -11.88 21.10 -21.66
CA LEU A 240 -10.80 22.04 -21.40
C LEU A 240 -10.16 22.56 -22.70
N LEU A 241 -10.06 21.76 -23.76
CA LEU A 241 -9.58 22.21 -25.08
C LEU A 241 -10.46 23.30 -25.70
N LYS A 242 -11.72 23.39 -25.29
CA LYS A 242 -12.69 24.39 -25.76
C LYS A 242 -12.92 25.55 -24.80
N PHE A 243 -12.25 25.46 -23.62
CA PHE A 243 -12.38 26.47 -22.57
C PHE A 243 -11.55 27.69 -22.89
N ASP A 244 -12.18 28.87 -22.96
CA ASP A 244 -11.62 30.12 -23.49
C ASP A 244 -10.82 30.95 -22.46
N LYS A 245 -10.85 30.57 -21.18
CA LYS A 245 -10.11 31.26 -20.14
C LYS A 245 -8.75 30.57 -19.86
N PRO A 246 -7.70 31.29 -19.43
CA PRO A 246 -6.40 30.73 -19.17
C PRO A 246 -6.46 29.78 -17.96
N TYR A 247 -5.86 28.60 -18.08
CA TYR A 247 -5.71 27.60 -16.99
C TYR A 247 -4.40 26.85 -17.12
N LYS A 248 -4.03 26.13 -16.05
CA LYS A 248 -2.97 25.14 -16.08
C LYS A 248 -3.49 23.84 -15.48
N PHE A 249 -3.56 22.78 -16.30
CA PHE A 249 -3.94 21.45 -15.88
C PHE A 249 -2.74 20.52 -15.93
N ILE A 250 -2.29 20.03 -14.76
CA ILE A 250 -1.14 19.14 -14.64
C ILE A 250 -1.61 17.72 -14.37
N MET A 251 -1.22 16.80 -15.24
CA MET A 251 -1.51 15.38 -15.09
C MET A 251 -0.26 14.62 -14.65
N MET A 252 -0.26 14.09 -13.42
CA MET A 252 0.84 13.27 -12.90
C MET A 252 0.48 11.80 -13.05
N MET A 253 1.11 11.15 -14.03
CA MET A 253 0.75 9.80 -14.47
C MET A 253 1.97 8.89 -14.61
N ARG A 254 1.73 7.58 -14.59
CA ARG A 254 2.78 6.58 -14.89
C ARG A 254 2.99 6.37 -16.38
N THR A 255 1.95 6.54 -17.17
CA THR A 255 1.94 6.41 -18.64
C THR A 255 1.84 7.77 -19.27
N PRO A 256 2.48 8.01 -20.43
CA PRO A 256 2.33 9.26 -21.16
C PRO A 256 0.86 9.55 -21.53
N LEU A 257 0.51 10.82 -21.52
CA LEU A 257 -0.75 11.30 -22.06
C LEU A 257 -0.68 11.32 -23.60
N GLU A 258 -1.84 11.27 -24.26
CA GLU A 258 -1.91 11.49 -25.69
C GLU A 258 -1.39 12.90 -26.06
N GLU A 259 -0.43 12.98 -26.98
CA GLU A 259 0.22 14.25 -27.37
C GLU A 259 -0.76 15.33 -27.85
N ARG A 260 -1.92 14.92 -28.37
CA ARG A 260 -2.93 15.87 -28.86
C ARG A 260 -3.35 16.87 -27.78
N TYR A 261 -3.55 16.43 -26.55
CA TYR A 261 -4.01 17.31 -25.46
C TYR A 261 -2.97 18.38 -25.11
N VAL A 262 -1.69 18.04 -25.15
CA VAL A 262 -0.63 19.02 -24.91
C VAL A 262 -0.55 20.03 -26.07
N LYS A 263 -0.64 19.55 -27.31
CA LYS A 263 -0.53 20.41 -28.52
C LYS A 263 -1.74 21.30 -28.67
N GLU A 264 -2.95 20.75 -28.63
CA GLU A 264 -4.20 21.48 -28.86
C GLU A 264 -4.55 22.46 -27.75
N SER A 265 -4.10 22.21 -26.50
CA SER A 265 -4.27 23.14 -25.39
C SER A 265 -3.27 24.30 -25.38
N ASN A 266 -2.36 24.41 -26.38
CA ASN A 266 -1.26 25.35 -26.38
C ASN A 266 -0.39 25.29 -25.10
N GLY A 267 -0.19 24.08 -24.54
CA GLY A 267 0.60 23.83 -23.36
C GLY A 267 -0.12 24.14 -22.02
N GLN A 268 -1.42 24.43 -22.04
CA GLN A 268 -2.20 24.58 -20.81
C GLN A 268 -2.48 23.24 -20.13
N ILE A 269 -2.45 22.12 -20.88
CA ILE A 269 -2.49 20.77 -20.34
C ILE A 269 -1.06 20.20 -20.42
N GLU A 270 -0.50 19.86 -19.27
CA GLU A 270 0.83 19.28 -19.14
C GLU A 270 0.75 17.89 -18.50
N TYR A 271 1.70 17.00 -18.81
CA TYR A 271 1.83 15.77 -18.05
C TYR A 271 3.25 15.57 -17.53
N ILE A 272 3.34 14.96 -16.36
CA ILE A 272 4.60 14.65 -15.67
C ILE A 272 4.60 13.17 -15.33
N THR A 273 5.71 12.49 -15.65
CA THR A 273 5.90 11.06 -15.35
C THR A 273 7.13 10.85 -14.47
N GLY A 274 7.27 9.64 -13.89
CA GLY A 274 8.48 9.22 -13.19
C GLY A 274 8.72 9.83 -11.82
N LYS A 275 7.76 10.52 -11.24
CA LYS A 275 7.86 11.10 -9.90
C LYS A 275 7.54 10.07 -8.81
N GLY A 276 8.28 10.15 -7.70
CA GLY A 276 7.97 9.42 -6.47
C GLY A 276 6.72 9.97 -5.76
N ARG A 277 6.13 9.18 -4.84
CA ARG A 277 4.93 9.59 -4.10
C ARG A 277 5.09 10.95 -3.38
N LYS A 278 6.22 11.19 -2.72
CA LYS A 278 6.50 12.44 -2.00
C LYS A 278 6.51 13.65 -2.93
N ASP A 279 7.13 13.52 -4.10
CA ASP A 279 7.17 14.60 -5.10
C ASP A 279 5.78 14.88 -5.66
N VAL A 280 4.97 13.83 -5.85
CA VAL A 280 3.59 13.98 -6.33
C VAL A 280 2.75 14.74 -5.32
N VAL A 281 2.82 14.40 -4.03
CA VAL A 281 2.08 15.11 -2.98
C VAL A 281 2.56 16.56 -2.87
N TRP A 282 3.87 16.80 -2.98
CA TRP A 282 4.44 18.15 -3.01
C TRP A 282 3.86 18.98 -4.17
N GLU A 283 3.79 18.42 -5.38
CA GLU A 283 3.19 19.14 -6.52
C GLU A 283 1.68 19.34 -6.32
N CYS A 284 0.95 18.34 -5.82
CA CYS A 284 -0.45 18.48 -5.47
C CYS A 284 -0.70 19.64 -4.49
N SER A 285 0.17 19.82 -3.49
CA SER A 285 -0.01 20.87 -2.47
C SER A 285 0.16 22.29 -3.00
N LYS A 286 0.76 22.48 -4.18
CA LYS A 286 0.91 23.78 -4.85
C LYS A 286 -0.25 24.16 -5.76
N ALA A 287 -1.10 23.21 -6.12
CA ALA A 287 -2.24 23.46 -6.97
C ALA A 287 -3.35 24.26 -6.25
N ASP A 288 -4.19 24.98 -6.99
CA ASP A 288 -5.34 25.65 -6.40
C ASP A 288 -6.41 24.64 -5.99
N PHE A 289 -6.59 23.58 -6.79
CA PHE A 289 -7.45 22.43 -6.45
C PHE A 289 -7.01 21.15 -7.17
N LEU A 290 -7.55 20.03 -6.76
CA LEU A 290 -7.22 18.70 -7.26
C LEU A 290 -8.42 18.05 -7.94
N ILE A 291 -8.18 17.24 -8.96
CA ILE A 291 -9.22 16.55 -9.73
C ILE A 291 -9.33 15.09 -9.31
N ASN A 292 -10.50 14.70 -8.84
CA ASN A 292 -10.83 13.30 -8.57
C ASN A 292 -11.84 12.79 -9.62
N VAL A 293 -11.38 12.00 -10.58
CA VAL A 293 -12.30 11.30 -11.50
C VAL A 293 -12.96 10.16 -10.73
N LYS A 294 -14.29 10.23 -10.60
CA LYS A 294 -15.10 9.26 -9.88
C LYS A 294 -15.00 7.86 -10.48
N ASN A 295 -14.94 6.86 -9.60
CA ASN A 295 -15.05 5.47 -10.01
C ASN A 295 -16.50 5.02 -9.76
N PRO A 296 -17.21 4.47 -10.74
CA PRO A 296 -18.57 3.94 -10.57
C PRO A 296 -18.65 2.80 -9.53
N SER A 297 -17.56 2.05 -9.33
CA SER A 297 -17.50 1.00 -8.32
C SER A 297 -16.97 1.54 -6.99
N SER A 298 -17.86 1.81 -6.05
CA SER A 298 -17.57 2.41 -4.73
C SER A 298 -16.88 1.49 -3.71
N VAL A 299 -16.33 0.34 -4.13
CA VAL A 299 -15.88 -0.71 -3.20
C VAL A 299 -14.54 -0.43 -2.52
N GLN A 300 -13.77 0.53 -3.00
CA GLN A 300 -12.45 0.88 -2.43
C GLN A 300 -12.25 2.39 -2.37
N THR A 301 -11.87 2.91 -1.20
CA THR A 301 -11.34 4.27 -1.11
C THR A 301 -10.05 4.34 -1.92
N PRO A 302 -10.02 5.14 -3.00
CA PRO A 302 -8.81 5.24 -3.81
C PRO A 302 -7.65 5.79 -2.98
N SER A 303 -6.51 5.10 -2.98
CA SER A 303 -5.30 5.55 -2.25
C SER A 303 -4.88 6.99 -2.59
N LYS A 304 -5.23 7.49 -3.77
CA LYS A 304 -4.97 8.87 -4.18
C LYS A 304 -5.68 9.92 -3.30
N LEU A 305 -6.88 9.60 -2.75
CA LEU A 305 -7.58 10.52 -1.85
C LEU A 305 -6.84 10.74 -0.54
N ILE A 306 -6.06 9.76 -0.08
CA ILE A 306 -5.17 9.93 1.07
C ILE A 306 -4.08 10.96 0.74
N ASP A 307 -3.46 10.82 -0.44
CA ASP A 307 -2.42 11.76 -0.90
C ASP A 307 -2.98 13.16 -1.13
N TYR A 308 -4.21 13.27 -1.65
CA TYR A 308 -4.93 14.54 -1.77
C TYR A 308 -5.25 15.18 -0.41
N GLY A 309 -5.67 14.36 0.56
CA GLY A 309 -5.89 14.81 1.92
C GLY A 309 -4.61 15.33 2.58
N ILE A 310 -3.47 14.63 2.38
CA ILE A 310 -2.16 15.09 2.86
C ILE A 310 -1.74 16.40 2.18
N ALA A 311 -1.99 16.55 0.87
CA ALA A 311 -1.70 17.78 0.13
C ALA A 311 -2.55 18.98 0.61
N GLY A 312 -3.71 18.72 1.24
CA GLY A 312 -4.54 19.73 1.88
C GLY A 312 -5.18 20.74 0.90
N ARG A 313 -5.44 20.31 -0.34
CA ARG A 313 -6.09 21.18 -1.34
C ARG A 313 -7.53 20.76 -1.60
N PRO A 314 -8.44 21.71 -1.95
CA PRO A 314 -9.79 21.36 -2.33
C PRO A 314 -9.82 20.31 -3.45
N VAL A 315 -10.74 19.36 -3.39
CA VAL A 315 -10.85 18.27 -4.37
C VAL A 315 -12.16 18.38 -5.13
N LEU A 316 -12.07 18.51 -6.44
CA LEU A 316 -13.22 18.49 -7.35
C LEU A 316 -13.48 17.06 -7.84
N ASP A 317 -14.67 16.56 -7.62
CA ASP A 317 -15.15 15.33 -8.25
C ASP A 317 -15.60 15.57 -9.69
N VAL A 318 -15.07 14.78 -10.62
CA VAL A 318 -15.41 14.81 -12.05
C VAL A 318 -15.95 13.45 -12.46
N GLU A 319 -17.10 13.44 -13.17
CA GLU A 319 -17.65 12.24 -13.78
C GLU A 319 -16.89 11.88 -15.08
N ASN A 320 -16.90 10.59 -15.46
CA ASN A 320 -16.19 10.13 -16.67
C ASN A 320 -16.69 10.81 -17.96
N ASP A 321 -18.01 11.03 -18.08
CA ASP A 321 -18.65 11.65 -19.24
C ASP A 321 -18.75 13.19 -19.14
N PHE A 322 -18.38 13.75 -17.97
CA PHE A 322 -18.38 15.19 -17.69
C PHE A 322 -19.61 15.94 -18.24
N PRO A 323 -20.83 15.58 -17.79
CA PRO A 323 -22.08 16.10 -18.39
C PRO A 323 -22.35 17.57 -18.04
N ASP A 324 -21.79 18.08 -16.91
CA ASP A 324 -22.09 19.42 -16.40
C ASP A 324 -20.79 20.11 -15.88
N PRO A 325 -20.39 21.23 -16.47
CA PRO A 325 -19.21 21.99 -16.07
C PRO A 325 -19.43 22.90 -14.85
N THR A 326 -20.64 23.01 -14.31
CA THR A 326 -20.99 24.00 -13.27
C THR A 326 -20.07 23.91 -12.05
N SER A 327 -19.79 22.71 -11.58
CA SER A 327 -18.89 22.52 -10.44
C SER A 327 -17.45 22.92 -10.75
N PHE A 328 -16.96 22.62 -11.94
CA PHE A 328 -15.63 23.06 -12.39
C PHE A 328 -15.56 24.59 -12.49
N LEU A 329 -16.58 25.27 -13.04
CA LEU A 329 -16.59 26.73 -13.15
C LEU A 329 -16.53 27.41 -11.78
N LYS A 330 -17.24 26.88 -10.77
CA LYS A 330 -17.13 27.37 -9.38
C LYS A 330 -15.72 27.24 -8.84
N PHE A 331 -15.10 26.07 -8.99
CA PHE A 331 -13.72 25.83 -8.56
C PHE A 331 -12.72 26.72 -9.28
N TYR A 332 -12.91 26.92 -10.58
CA TYR A 332 -12.11 27.84 -11.39
C TYR A 332 -12.15 29.28 -10.87
N GLU A 333 -13.29 29.73 -10.37
CA GLU A 333 -13.51 31.07 -9.78
C GLU A 333 -13.11 31.13 -8.30
N GLY A 334 -12.69 30.01 -7.69
CA GLY A 334 -12.23 29.91 -6.30
C GLY A 334 -13.35 29.62 -5.29
N ASP A 335 -14.54 29.24 -5.75
CA ASP A 335 -15.60 28.72 -4.87
C ASP A 335 -15.47 27.21 -4.71
N TYR A 336 -14.90 26.79 -3.60
CA TYR A 336 -14.68 25.38 -3.26
C TYR A 336 -15.79 24.79 -2.36
N SER A 337 -16.95 25.40 -2.27
CA SER A 337 -18.08 24.97 -1.41
C SER A 337 -18.57 23.56 -1.72
N GLY A 338 -18.36 23.08 -2.96
CA GLY A 338 -18.70 21.73 -3.43
C GLY A 338 -17.56 20.72 -3.37
N GLU A 339 -16.50 20.95 -2.57
CA GLU A 339 -15.37 20.05 -2.51
C GLU A 339 -15.71 18.64 -1.96
N HIS A 340 -15.02 17.64 -2.48
CA HIS A 340 -15.04 16.28 -1.93
C HIS A 340 -14.39 16.28 -0.55
N LYS A 341 -15.16 16.00 0.50
CA LYS A 341 -14.65 15.95 1.87
C LYS A 341 -13.86 14.67 2.13
N ILE A 342 -12.67 14.82 2.70
CA ILE A 342 -11.76 13.71 3.07
C ILE A 342 -11.71 13.61 4.60
N ASP A 343 -12.83 13.24 5.22
CA ASP A 343 -12.98 13.17 6.69
C ASP A 343 -12.30 11.96 7.33
N PHE A 344 -11.88 11.00 6.50
CA PHE A 344 -11.31 9.73 6.95
C PHE A 344 -9.76 9.76 7.09
N LEU A 345 -9.10 10.88 6.81
CA LEU A 345 -7.65 10.94 6.67
C LEU A 345 -6.90 10.50 7.94
N ASP A 346 -7.41 10.86 9.11
CA ASP A 346 -6.80 10.50 10.40
C ASP A 346 -6.74 8.99 10.64
N ASN A 347 -7.67 8.22 10.07
CA ASN A 347 -7.65 6.76 10.16
C ASN A 347 -6.42 6.13 9.49
N TYR A 348 -5.76 6.88 8.60
CA TYR A 348 -4.57 6.45 7.86
C TYR A 348 -3.26 6.99 8.45
N ARG A 349 -3.29 7.76 9.53
CA ARG A 349 -2.07 8.13 10.26
C ARG A 349 -1.42 6.91 10.87
N ILE A 350 -0.11 6.79 10.68
CA ILE A 350 0.62 5.61 11.15
C ILE A 350 0.54 5.44 12.67
N GLU A 351 0.44 6.52 13.42
CA GLU A 351 0.27 6.53 14.87
C GLU A 351 -1.04 5.80 15.27
N HIS A 352 -2.13 6.13 14.61
CA HIS A 352 -3.43 5.49 14.85
C HIS A 352 -3.44 4.03 14.40
N VAL A 353 -2.82 3.75 13.26
CA VAL A 353 -2.71 2.38 12.75
C VAL A 353 -1.87 1.50 13.67
N ALA A 354 -0.72 1.98 14.12
CA ALA A 354 0.13 1.25 15.07
C ALA A 354 -0.61 0.99 16.39
N GLN A 355 -1.35 1.99 16.90
CA GLN A 355 -2.15 1.83 18.12
C GLN A 355 -3.23 0.75 17.95
N GLN A 356 -3.91 0.68 16.80
CA GLN A 356 -4.89 -0.38 16.52
C GLN A 356 -4.26 -1.79 16.54
N PHE A 357 -2.98 -1.95 16.15
CA PHE A 357 -2.27 -3.22 16.34
C PHE A 357 -1.98 -3.51 17.81
N LEU A 358 -1.61 -2.50 18.58
CA LEU A 358 -1.32 -2.64 20.01
C LEU A 358 -2.58 -2.93 20.83
N ASP A 359 -3.73 -2.40 20.44
CA ASP A 359 -5.02 -2.64 21.09
C ASP A 359 -5.51 -4.10 20.93
N LEU A 360 -4.86 -4.90 20.09
CA LEU A 360 -5.12 -6.33 19.92
C LEU A 360 -4.32 -7.21 20.90
N VAL A 361 -3.38 -6.65 21.67
CA VAL A 361 -2.43 -7.38 22.55
C VAL A 361 -2.80 -7.24 24.05
#